data_98946ba00c151a01b86b3e9829192947
#
_entry.id   98946ba00c151a01b86b3e9829192947
#
_cell.length_a   1.000
_cell.length_b   1.000
_cell.length_c   1.000
_cell.angle_alpha   90.00
_cell.angle_beta   90.00
_cell.angle_gamma   90.00
#
_symmetry.space_group_name_H-M   'P 1'
#
loop_
_entity.id
_entity.type
_entity.pdbx_description
1 polymer ?
#
loop_
_entity_poly.entity_id
_entity_poly.type
_entity_poly.pdbx_seq_one_letter_code
_entity_poly.pdbx_strand_id
1 'polypeptide(L)'
;MPDTTSAEALQIPAVGTYQLDPAASTVKFATRHLFGLAAVKGTFRLISGQVTIADPLTSSTASAVIDAASFATGNPRRDQDVKSARLLHVNDHPQITFRSTELVQDGAAWRLRGQITARGTSAPAELTITEAAASEDVLQIRATTRVDRYAHGLTKAKGLAGRHLDMEITARATRT
;
A
#
# COMPACT_ATOMS: atom_id res chain seq x y z
N MET A 1 11.03 -6.74 -33.99
CA MET A 1 11.51 -5.63 -33.19
C MET A 1 11.02 -5.86 -31.78
N PRO A 2 11.88 -6.10 -30.79
CA PRO A 2 11.42 -6.17 -29.41
C PRO A 2 11.03 -4.76 -29.00
N ASP A 3 9.80 -4.61 -28.51
CA ASP A 3 9.35 -3.42 -27.84
C ASP A 3 10.25 -3.18 -26.62
N THR A 4 11.18 -2.28 -26.77
CA THR A 4 11.93 -1.73 -25.67
C THR A 4 10.96 -0.80 -24.92
N THR A 5 10.18 -1.35 -24.01
CA THR A 5 9.57 -0.55 -22.99
C THR A 5 10.71 0.03 -22.16
N SER A 6 11.17 1.20 -22.55
CA SER A 6 12.05 2.00 -21.72
C SER A 6 11.33 2.18 -20.40
N ALA A 7 11.87 1.60 -19.33
CA ALA A 7 11.45 1.92 -17.98
C ALA A 7 11.61 3.45 -17.85
N GLU A 8 10.49 4.14 -17.81
CA GLU A 8 10.48 5.59 -17.67
C GLU A 8 11.20 5.93 -16.37
N ALA A 9 12.25 6.72 -16.46
CA ALA A 9 13.05 7.05 -15.29
C ALA A 9 12.16 7.75 -14.25
N LEU A 10 12.29 7.33 -12.97
CA LEU A 10 11.53 7.93 -11.88
C LEU A 10 11.87 9.43 -11.78
N GLN A 11 10.85 10.27 -11.84
CA GLN A 11 11.03 11.71 -11.69
C GLN A 11 11.13 12.06 -10.20
N ILE A 12 12.07 12.95 -9.86
CA ILE A 12 12.25 13.43 -8.49
C ILE A 12 11.35 14.65 -8.30
N PRO A 13 10.40 14.61 -7.34
CA PRO A 13 9.53 15.74 -7.07
C PRO A 13 10.28 16.90 -6.44
N ALA A 14 9.69 18.10 -6.54
CA ALA A 14 10.18 19.26 -5.81
C ALA A 14 10.04 19.03 -4.29
N VAL A 15 11.00 19.58 -3.53
CA VAL A 15 10.96 19.58 -2.06
C VAL A 15 9.67 20.24 -1.57
N GLY A 16 9.02 19.62 -0.62
CA GLY A 16 7.78 20.12 -0.03
C GLY A 16 6.89 18.99 0.51
N THR A 17 5.76 19.37 1.02
CA THR A 17 4.75 18.46 1.57
C THR A 17 3.61 18.31 0.57
N TYR A 18 3.22 17.06 0.30
CA TYR A 18 2.16 16.70 -0.63
C TYR A 18 1.09 15.93 0.13
N GLN A 19 -0.17 16.33 -0.02
CA GLN A 19 -1.31 15.62 0.53
C GLN A 19 -1.85 14.64 -0.49
N LEU A 20 -2.05 13.39 -0.08
CA LEU A 20 -2.68 12.38 -0.93
C LEU A 20 -4.15 12.72 -1.17
N ASP A 21 -4.58 12.57 -2.40
CA ASP A 21 -5.98 12.69 -2.78
C ASP A 21 -6.65 11.30 -2.72
N PRO A 22 -7.52 11.05 -1.73
CA PRO A 22 -8.18 9.75 -1.60
C PRO A 22 -9.05 9.38 -2.81
N ALA A 23 -9.67 10.37 -3.44
CA ALA A 23 -10.55 10.13 -4.58
C ALA A 23 -9.77 9.75 -5.86
N ALA A 24 -8.51 10.20 -5.97
CA ALA A 24 -7.65 9.95 -7.11
C ALA A 24 -6.57 8.88 -6.85
N SER A 25 -6.62 8.23 -5.69
CA SER A 25 -5.67 7.20 -5.29
C SER A 25 -6.37 5.85 -5.15
N THR A 26 -5.63 4.77 -5.44
CA THR A 26 -6.17 3.40 -5.34
C THR A 26 -5.23 2.51 -4.55
N VAL A 27 -5.80 1.62 -3.75
CA VAL A 27 -5.09 0.55 -3.05
C VAL A 27 -5.73 -0.76 -3.47
N LYS A 28 -5.01 -1.54 -4.25
CA LYS A 28 -5.46 -2.84 -4.78
C LYS A 28 -4.62 -3.95 -4.20
N PHE A 29 -5.21 -5.11 -4.07
CA PHE A 29 -4.48 -6.30 -3.66
C PHE A 29 -4.91 -7.52 -4.47
N ALA A 30 -4.00 -8.49 -4.53
CA ALA A 30 -4.27 -9.83 -5.01
C ALA A 30 -3.73 -10.84 -4.00
N THR A 31 -4.46 -11.90 -3.78
CA THR A 31 -4.06 -13.01 -2.93
C THR A 31 -4.57 -14.32 -3.51
N ARG A 32 -4.09 -15.44 -2.98
CA ARG A 32 -4.56 -16.77 -3.37
C ARG A 32 -5.21 -17.45 -2.19
N HIS A 33 -6.32 -18.13 -2.43
CA HIS A 33 -7.00 -18.93 -1.42
C HIS A 33 -7.12 -20.39 -1.86
N LEU A 34 -7.72 -21.25 -1.04
CA LEU A 34 -7.87 -22.69 -1.27
C LEU A 34 -6.51 -23.33 -1.61
N PHE A 35 -5.54 -23.18 -0.69
CA PHE A 35 -4.17 -23.73 -0.84
C PHE A 35 -3.44 -23.22 -2.10
N GLY A 36 -3.74 -21.99 -2.54
CA GLY A 36 -3.11 -21.36 -3.69
C GLY A 36 -3.76 -21.67 -5.04
N LEU A 37 -4.89 -22.37 -5.05
CA LEU A 37 -5.56 -22.80 -6.28
C LEU A 37 -6.42 -21.71 -6.92
N ALA A 38 -6.89 -20.74 -6.13
CA ALA A 38 -7.78 -19.69 -6.63
C ALA A 38 -7.26 -18.30 -6.27
N ALA A 39 -7.32 -17.37 -7.22
CA ALA A 39 -6.93 -15.99 -7.02
C ALA A 39 -8.10 -15.16 -6.53
N VAL A 40 -7.84 -14.24 -5.61
CA VAL A 40 -8.79 -13.23 -5.13
C VAL A 40 -8.15 -11.86 -5.33
N LYS A 41 -8.91 -10.94 -5.93
CA LYS A 41 -8.54 -9.54 -6.08
C LYS A 41 -9.51 -8.67 -5.30
N GLY A 42 -9.00 -7.59 -4.74
CA GLY A 42 -9.83 -6.66 -4.01
C GLY A 42 -9.19 -5.30 -3.86
N THR A 43 -9.88 -4.44 -3.12
CA THR A 43 -9.49 -3.06 -2.91
C THR A 43 -9.70 -2.64 -1.46
N PHE A 44 -8.93 -1.62 -1.07
CA PHE A 44 -9.19 -0.78 0.09
C PHE A 44 -9.34 0.67 -0.37
N ARG A 45 -9.97 1.48 0.46
CA ARG A 45 -10.07 2.93 0.24
C ARG A 45 -9.08 3.66 1.13
N LEU A 46 -8.34 4.61 0.54
CA LEU A 46 -7.50 5.54 1.27
C LEU A 46 -8.39 6.57 1.99
N ILE A 47 -8.09 6.85 3.26
CA ILE A 47 -8.73 7.94 4.01
C ILE A 47 -7.92 9.21 3.87
N SER A 48 -6.62 9.14 4.11
CA SER A 48 -5.69 10.25 4.05
C SER A 48 -4.26 9.78 3.90
N GLY A 49 -3.38 10.70 3.59
CA GLY A 49 -1.96 10.42 3.57
C GLY A 49 -1.16 11.65 3.19
N GLN A 50 0.13 11.58 3.43
CA GLN A 50 1.06 12.67 3.20
C GLN A 50 2.40 12.14 2.74
N VAL A 51 3.00 12.84 1.79
CA VAL A 51 4.38 12.60 1.37
C VAL A 51 5.16 13.90 1.57
N THR A 52 6.28 13.83 2.26
CA THR A 52 7.19 14.96 2.40
C THR A 52 8.47 14.65 1.64
N ILE A 53 8.73 15.43 0.61
CA ILE A 53 9.96 15.34 -0.18
C ILE A 53 10.99 16.26 0.44
N ALA A 54 12.12 15.71 0.81
CA ALA A 54 13.21 16.41 1.46
C ALA A 54 14.49 16.40 0.60
N ASP A 55 15.44 17.22 1.01
CA ASP A 55 16.80 17.22 0.46
C ASP A 55 17.79 16.95 1.62
N PRO A 56 18.56 15.84 1.60
CA PRO A 56 18.59 14.82 0.54
C PRO A 56 17.29 14.01 0.42
N LEU A 57 17.03 13.47 -0.76
CA LEU A 57 15.80 12.72 -1.04
C LEU A 57 15.57 11.52 -0.08
N THR A 58 16.65 10.92 0.41
CA THR A 58 16.60 9.82 1.39
C THR A 58 16.01 10.24 2.75
N SER A 59 15.91 11.54 3.02
CA SER A 59 15.23 12.08 4.22
C SER A 59 13.73 12.27 4.03
N SER A 60 13.19 11.92 2.87
CA SER A 60 11.76 12.02 2.57
C SER A 60 10.96 11.00 3.38
N THR A 61 9.72 11.35 3.69
CA THR A 61 8.83 10.52 4.50
C THR A 61 7.46 10.37 3.84
N ALA A 62 6.75 9.31 4.21
CA ALA A 62 5.38 9.10 3.79
C ALA A 62 4.56 8.45 4.90
N SER A 63 3.28 8.79 4.93
CA SER A 63 2.29 8.17 5.81
C SER A 63 0.96 8.03 5.09
N ALA A 64 0.19 7.03 5.49
CA ALA A 64 -1.14 6.81 4.93
C ALA A 64 -2.07 6.18 5.96
N VAL A 65 -3.35 6.52 5.86
CA VAL A 65 -4.43 5.93 6.65
C VAL A 65 -5.43 5.31 5.69
N ILE A 66 -5.71 4.05 5.87
CA ILE A 66 -6.56 3.23 5.03
C ILE A 66 -7.79 2.79 5.84
N ASP A 67 -8.95 2.81 5.22
CA ASP A 67 -10.20 2.36 5.82
C ASP A 67 -10.26 0.83 5.79
N ALA A 68 -10.09 0.19 6.95
CA ALA A 68 -10.14 -1.27 7.05
C ALA A 68 -11.51 -1.82 6.68
N ALA A 69 -12.59 -1.09 6.98
CA ALA A 69 -13.95 -1.48 6.65
C ALA A 69 -14.28 -1.39 5.15
N SER A 70 -13.42 -0.73 4.37
CA SER A 70 -13.58 -0.63 2.92
C SER A 70 -13.12 -1.87 2.14
N PHE A 71 -12.54 -2.86 2.82
CA PHE A 71 -12.14 -4.12 2.19
C PHE A 71 -13.27 -4.67 1.30
N ALA A 72 -12.99 -4.89 0.04
CA ALA A 72 -13.98 -5.35 -0.93
C ALA A 72 -13.35 -6.27 -1.97
N THR A 73 -13.94 -7.43 -2.18
CA THR A 73 -13.51 -8.42 -3.18
C THR A 73 -14.62 -8.79 -4.17
N GLY A 74 -15.79 -8.13 -4.06
CA GLY A 74 -16.97 -8.48 -4.87
C GLY A 74 -17.77 -9.67 -4.34
N ASN A 75 -17.35 -10.28 -3.22
CA ASN A 75 -18.08 -11.35 -2.56
C ASN A 75 -18.49 -10.89 -1.15
N PRO A 76 -19.76 -10.51 -0.93
CA PRO A 76 -20.20 -9.93 0.33
C PRO A 76 -19.96 -10.82 1.56
N ARG A 77 -20.13 -12.13 1.40
CA ARG A 77 -19.95 -13.10 2.50
C ARG A 77 -18.48 -13.17 2.92
N ARG A 78 -17.58 -13.26 1.97
CA ARG A 78 -16.14 -13.24 2.23
C ARG A 78 -15.72 -11.92 2.85
N ASP A 79 -16.19 -10.80 2.30
CA ASP A 79 -15.86 -9.47 2.80
C ASP A 79 -16.30 -9.28 4.24
N GLN A 80 -17.50 -9.76 4.58
CA GLN A 80 -18.00 -9.74 5.96
C GLN A 80 -17.13 -10.59 6.91
N ASP A 81 -16.71 -11.77 6.49
CA ASP A 81 -15.83 -12.64 7.30
C ASP A 81 -14.47 -12.00 7.54
N VAL A 82 -13.87 -11.40 6.51
CA VAL A 82 -12.57 -10.71 6.62
C VAL A 82 -12.65 -9.49 7.53
N LYS A 83 -13.76 -8.76 7.52
CA LYS A 83 -13.96 -7.60 8.41
C LYS A 83 -14.29 -7.97 9.84
N SER A 84 -14.68 -9.21 10.08
CA SER A 84 -15.10 -9.69 11.41
C SER A 84 -13.95 -9.78 12.40
N ALA A 85 -14.28 -10.05 13.66
CA ALA A 85 -13.32 -10.26 14.74
C ALA A 85 -12.33 -11.40 14.48
N ARG A 86 -12.65 -12.31 13.57
CA ARG A 86 -11.75 -13.40 13.16
C ARG A 86 -10.50 -12.91 12.44
N LEU A 87 -10.62 -11.83 11.66
CA LEU A 87 -9.53 -11.32 10.81
C LEU A 87 -9.27 -9.84 11.09
N LEU A 88 -9.76 -8.92 10.27
CA LEU A 88 -9.43 -7.50 10.43
C LEU A 88 -9.99 -6.84 11.68
N HIS A 89 -11.12 -7.34 12.19
CA HIS A 89 -11.78 -6.78 13.37
C HIS A 89 -12.01 -5.26 13.25
N VAL A 90 -12.68 -4.86 12.17
CA VAL A 90 -12.79 -3.45 11.79
C VAL A 90 -13.58 -2.59 12.79
N ASN A 91 -14.44 -3.20 13.60
CA ASN A 91 -15.19 -2.46 14.63
C ASN A 91 -14.26 -1.91 15.72
N ASP A 92 -13.23 -2.65 16.11
CA ASP A 92 -12.25 -2.23 17.11
C ASP A 92 -10.99 -1.61 16.45
N HIS A 93 -10.72 -1.97 15.21
CA HIS A 93 -9.55 -1.51 14.45
C HIS A 93 -10.00 -0.97 13.08
N PRO A 94 -10.63 0.21 13.03
CA PRO A 94 -11.23 0.73 11.79
C PRO A 94 -10.21 1.20 10.75
N GLN A 95 -8.95 1.35 11.15
CA GLN A 95 -7.91 1.89 10.28
C GLN A 95 -6.72 0.95 10.16
N ILE A 96 -6.16 0.89 8.96
CA ILE A 96 -4.83 0.35 8.69
C ILE A 96 -3.94 1.54 8.40
N THR A 97 -2.77 1.61 9.01
CA THR A 97 -1.86 2.74 8.84
C THR A 97 -0.52 2.29 8.30
N PHE A 98 0.09 3.16 7.51
CA PHE A 98 1.48 3.05 7.09
C PHE A 98 2.25 4.27 7.53
N ARG A 99 3.46 4.06 8.02
CA ARG A 99 4.41 5.14 8.33
C ARG A 99 5.79 4.71 7.89
N SER A 100 6.41 5.53 7.04
CA SER A 100 7.78 5.26 6.59
C SER A 100 8.80 5.53 7.70
N THR A 101 9.90 4.78 7.62
CA THR A 101 11.07 4.96 8.49
C THR A 101 12.31 5.34 7.68
N GLU A 102 12.39 4.92 6.42
CA GLU A 102 13.57 5.09 5.61
C GLU A 102 13.22 5.02 4.12
N LEU A 103 13.81 5.91 3.33
CA LEU A 103 13.81 5.81 1.86
C LEU A 103 15.21 5.44 1.39
N VAL A 104 15.34 4.32 0.69
CA VAL A 104 16.62 3.74 0.27
C VAL A 104 16.68 3.65 -1.25
N GLN A 105 17.80 4.02 -1.81
CA GLN A 105 18.10 3.75 -3.20
C GLN A 105 18.97 2.49 -3.31
N ASP A 106 18.53 1.55 -4.14
CA ASP A 106 19.23 0.31 -4.43
C ASP A 106 19.37 0.19 -5.95
N GLY A 107 20.51 0.62 -6.48
CA GLY A 107 20.71 0.76 -7.92
C GLY A 107 19.73 1.78 -8.53
N ALA A 108 18.92 1.36 -9.49
CA ALA A 108 17.87 2.18 -10.10
C ALA A 108 16.54 2.12 -9.33
N ALA A 109 16.43 1.25 -8.34
CA ALA A 109 15.21 1.07 -7.56
C ALA A 109 15.18 1.95 -6.32
N TRP A 110 14.01 2.50 -6.01
CA TRP A 110 13.74 3.20 -4.78
C TRP A 110 12.80 2.36 -3.92
N ARG A 111 13.17 2.18 -2.65
CA ARG A 111 12.41 1.40 -1.68
C ARG A 111 12.07 2.23 -0.47
N LEU A 112 10.79 2.26 -0.14
CA LEU A 112 10.29 2.96 1.04
C LEU A 112 10.03 1.92 2.12
N ARG A 113 10.86 1.91 3.15
CA ARG A 113 10.70 1.04 4.32
C ARG A 113 9.86 1.74 5.37
N GLY A 114 9.11 0.96 6.09
CA GLY A 114 8.25 1.48 7.14
C GLY A 114 7.56 0.40 7.94
N GLN A 115 6.47 0.80 8.57
CA GLN A 115 5.63 -0.05 9.41
C GLN A 115 4.20 0.04 8.92
N ILE A 116 3.57 -1.11 8.75
CA ILE A 116 2.12 -1.23 8.59
C ILE A 116 1.54 -1.66 9.93
N THR A 117 0.49 -0.98 10.37
CA THR A 117 -0.28 -1.37 11.55
C THR A 117 -1.68 -1.80 11.11
N ALA A 118 -2.01 -3.04 11.37
CA ALA A 118 -3.33 -3.62 11.13
C ALA A 118 -3.75 -4.42 12.36
N ARG A 119 -5.02 -4.33 12.74
CA ARG A 119 -5.55 -4.98 13.94
C ARG A 119 -4.69 -4.69 15.19
N GLY A 120 -4.21 -3.47 15.32
CA GLY A 120 -3.39 -3.05 16.46
C GLY A 120 -1.96 -3.61 16.49
N THR A 121 -1.54 -4.38 15.50
CA THR A 121 -0.21 -4.97 15.42
C THR A 121 0.58 -4.37 14.27
N SER A 122 1.76 -3.85 14.57
CA SER A 122 2.68 -3.27 13.58
C SER A 122 3.70 -4.31 13.13
N ALA A 123 3.99 -4.30 11.85
CA ALA A 123 5.04 -5.12 11.26
C ALA A 123 5.79 -4.33 10.18
N PRO A 124 7.08 -4.65 9.94
CA PRO A 124 7.84 -4.00 8.88
C PRO A 124 7.24 -4.22 7.51
N ALA A 125 7.33 -3.20 6.66
CA ALA A 125 6.91 -3.26 5.27
C ALA A 125 7.95 -2.53 4.40
N GLU A 126 8.09 -3.01 3.17
CA GLU A 126 8.95 -2.38 2.18
C GLU A 126 8.15 -2.20 0.89
N LEU A 127 7.99 -0.95 0.46
CA LEU A 127 7.33 -0.60 -0.77
C LEU A 127 8.37 -0.34 -1.85
N THR A 128 8.28 -1.02 -2.97
CA THR A 128 9.08 -0.72 -4.15
C THR A 128 8.35 0.32 -4.99
N ILE A 129 8.99 1.46 -5.21
CA ILE A 129 8.45 2.52 -6.06
C ILE A 129 8.74 2.14 -7.51
N THR A 130 7.69 1.88 -8.27
CA THR A 130 7.78 1.44 -9.67
C THR A 130 7.60 2.57 -10.67
N GLU A 131 6.87 3.60 -10.31
CA GLU A 131 6.65 4.80 -11.12
C GLU A 131 6.59 6.02 -10.23
N ALA A 132 7.15 7.12 -10.70
CA ALA A 132 7.03 8.43 -10.10
C ALA A 132 7.02 9.48 -11.20
N ALA A 133 5.96 10.26 -11.30
CA ALA A 133 5.81 11.38 -12.20
C ALA A 133 5.50 12.63 -11.39
N ALA A 134 6.22 13.70 -11.67
CA ALA A 134 6.08 14.96 -10.97
C ALA A 134 5.87 16.10 -11.98
N SER A 135 4.91 16.95 -11.70
CA SER A 135 4.74 18.26 -12.29
C SER A 135 4.67 19.27 -11.15
N GLU A 136 4.68 20.56 -11.43
CA GLU A 136 4.86 21.62 -10.44
C GLU A 136 4.37 21.30 -9.01
N ASP A 137 3.07 21.04 -8.85
CA ASP A 137 2.44 20.81 -7.55
C ASP A 137 1.80 19.44 -7.43
N VAL A 138 1.96 18.57 -8.42
CA VAL A 138 1.33 17.24 -8.44
C VAL A 138 2.38 16.16 -8.51
N LEU A 139 2.20 15.16 -7.66
CA LEU A 139 3.01 13.95 -7.60
C LEU A 139 2.12 12.74 -7.84
N GLN A 140 2.52 11.88 -8.76
CA GLN A 140 1.89 10.57 -8.96
C GLN A 140 2.93 9.48 -8.70
N ILE A 141 2.57 8.53 -7.85
CA ILE A 141 3.46 7.43 -7.46
C ILE A 141 2.70 6.11 -7.65
N ARG A 142 3.40 5.13 -8.19
CA ARG A 142 2.97 3.74 -8.12
C ARG A 142 4.00 2.95 -7.33
N ALA A 143 3.52 2.14 -6.40
CA ALA A 143 4.35 1.30 -5.55
C ALA A 143 3.72 -0.07 -5.35
N THR A 144 4.55 -1.06 -5.10
CA THR A 144 4.13 -2.42 -4.81
C THR A 144 4.73 -2.90 -3.49
N THR A 145 4.02 -3.77 -2.82
CA THR A 145 4.53 -4.45 -1.63
C THR A 145 3.83 -5.79 -1.44
N ARG A 146 4.47 -6.69 -0.70
CA ARG A 146 3.86 -7.95 -0.27
C ARG A 146 3.66 -7.90 1.24
N VAL A 147 2.44 -8.11 1.68
CA VAL A 147 2.06 -8.12 3.10
C VAL A 147 1.81 -9.55 3.55
N ASP A 148 2.45 -9.95 4.65
CA ASP A 148 2.18 -11.19 5.36
C ASP A 148 1.16 -10.92 6.47
N ARG A 149 -0.09 -11.35 6.28
CA ARG A 149 -1.14 -11.12 7.28
C ARG A 149 -0.87 -11.78 8.62
N TYR A 150 -0.07 -12.84 8.65
CA TYR A 150 0.29 -13.51 9.90
C TYR A 150 1.16 -12.63 10.80
N ALA A 151 1.98 -11.77 10.21
CA ALA A 151 2.79 -10.80 10.97
C ALA A 151 1.95 -9.79 11.76
N HIS A 152 0.68 -9.61 11.38
CA HIS A 152 -0.29 -8.75 12.07
C HIS A 152 -1.25 -9.53 12.98
N GLY A 153 -0.99 -10.80 13.21
CA GLY A 153 -1.86 -11.65 14.04
C GLY A 153 -3.14 -12.13 13.35
N LEU A 154 -3.29 -11.89 12.05
CA LEU A 154 -4.44 -12.36 11.26
C LEU A 154 -4.16 -13.80 10.79
N THR A 155 -4.29 -14.76 11.70
CA THR A 155 -3.85 -16.15 11.48
C THR A 155 -4.97 -17.14 11.23
N LYS A 156 -6.24 -16.71 11.30
CA LYS A 156 -7.39 -17.57 11.06
C LYS A 156 -7.50 -17.97 9.59
N ALA A 157 -8.24 -19.04 9.33
CA ALA A 157 -8.49 -19.56 7.98
C ALA A 157 -7.19 -19.94 7.22
N LYS A 158 -6.20 -20.50 7.92
CA LYS A 158 -4.95 -20.99 7.31
C LYS A 158 -5.25 -22.03 6.23
N GLY A 159 -4.61 -21.89 5.07
CA GLY A 159 -4.81 -22.74 3.91
C GLY A 159 -6.08 -22.42 3.09
N LEU A 160 -7.10 -21.81 3.69
CA LEU A 160 -8.32 -21.41 2.99
C LEU A 160 -8.23 -19.98 2.47
N ALA A 161 -7.74 -19.05 3.29
CA ALA A 161 -7.45 -17.67 2.89
C ALA A 161 -5.94 -17.46 2.70
N GLY A 162 -5.55 -16.70 1.70
CA GLY A 162 -4.15 -16.43 1.38
C GLY A 162 -3.40 -15.76 2.52
N ARG A 163 -2.18 -16.22 2.79
CA ARG A 163 -1.30 -15.62 3.78
C ARG A 163 -0.72 -14.29 3.30
N HIS A 164 -0.28 -14.24 2.06
CA HIS A 164 0.35 -13.06 1.49
C HIS A 164 -0.60 -12.31 0.57
N LEU A 165 -0.58 -10.99 0.68
CA LEU A 165 -1.29 -10.08 -0.20
C LEU A 165 -0.27 -9.30 -1.02
N ASP A 166 -0.37 -9.40 -2.34
CA ASP A 166 0.41 -8.55 -3.24
C ASP A 166 -0.37 -7.25 -3.45
N MET A 167 0.18 -6.15 -2.95
CA MET A 167 -0.44 -4.83 -2.95
C MET A 167 0.09 -3.99 -4.09
N GLU A 168 -0.79 -3.24 -4.74
CA GLU A 168 -0.45 -2.20 -5.69
C GLU A 168 -1.12 -0.90 -5.27
N ILE A 169 -0.31 0.12 -5.05
CA ILE A 169 -0.76 1.44 -4.63
C ILE A 169 -0.51 2.41 -5.79
N THR A 170 -1.54 3.12 -6.22
CA THR A 170 -1.43 4.26 -7.11
C THR A 170 -1.88 5.48 -6.35
N ALA A 171 -0.96 6.39 -6.08
CA ALA A 171 -1.21 7.57 -5.26
C ALA A 171 -1.04 8.83 -6.09
N ARG A 172 -2.01 9.75 -5.97
CA ARG A 172 -1.92 11.12 -6.47
C ARG A 172 -1.90 12.06 -5.28
N ALA A 173 -0.92 12.96 -5.26
CA ALA A 173 -0.75 13.92 -4.19
C ALA A 173 -0.58 15.33 -4.75
N THR A 174 -1.05 16.31 -4.01
CA THR A 174 -0.91 17.73 -4.36
C THR A 174 -0.12 18.45 -3.29
N ARG A 175 0.82 19.29 -3.73
CA ARG A 175 1.66 20.08 -2.85
C ARG A 175 0.83 21.10 -2.08
N THR A 176 1.07 21.18 -0.80
CA THR A 176 0.41 22.15 0.10
C THR A 176 1.28 23.38 0.34
#